data_961541fd1ad88aece20642f9c28a94ee
#
_entry.id   961541fd1ad88aece20642f9c28a94ee
#
_cell.length_a   1.000
_cell.length_b   1.000
_cell.length_c   1.000
_cell.angle_alpha   90.00
_cell.angle_beta   90.00
_cell.angle_gamma   90.00
#
_symmetry.space_group_name_H-M   'P 1'
#
loop_
_entity.id
_entity.type
_entity.pdbx_description
1 polymer ?
#
loop_
_entity_poly.entity_id
_entity_poly.type
_entity_poly.pdbx_seq_one_letter_code
_entity_poly.pdbx_strand_id
1 'polypeptide(L)'
;ADILDRDAMENIFENEKIDSVIHFAGLKAVGESVAKPWEYYNNNITGTLILCEVMAGAGCKKIVFSSSATVYGMHNQVPFREDMPLSTTNPYGTTKLFIEQILTDIQKADPQWSVALLRYFNPIGAHKSGLIGEDPNGIPNNLLPYIAQVATGKLPDLAVYGDDYDT
;
A
#
# COMPACT_ATOMS: atom_id res chain seq x y z
N ALA A 1 0.59 -16.94 3.77
CA ALA A 1 0.31 -16.63 5.18
C ALA A 1 -0.44 -15.29 5.26
N ASP A 2 -1.18 -15.07 6.33
CA ASP A 2 -1.81 -13.80 6.65
C ASP A 2 -0.88 -12.99 7.57
N ILE A 3 -0.75 -11.68 7.34
CA ILE A 3 0.11 -10.82 8.18
C ILE A 3 -0.45 -10.65 9.61
N LEU A 4 -1.71 -11.00 9.84
CA LEU A 4 -2.32 -11.04 11.17
C LEU A 4 -2.00 -12.35 11.92
N ASP A 5 -1.53 -13.38 11.22
CA ASP A 5 -1.14 -14.65 11.81
C ASP A 5 0.32 -14.61 12.24
N ARG A 6 0.53 -14.25 13.51
CA ARG A 6 1.86 -14.15 14.13
C ARG A 6 2.65 -15.45 14.03
N ASP A 7 2.01 -16.56 14.36
CA ASP A 7 2.69 -17.87 14.41
C ASP A 7 3.17 -18.26 13.00
N ALA A 8 2.36 -18.00 11.98
CA ALA A 8 2.75 -18.22 10.59
C ALA A 8 3.90 -17.30 10.16
N MET A 9 3.91 -16.03 10.59
CA MET A 9 5.01 -15.11 10.31
C MET A 9 6.30 -15.58 11.01
N GLU A 10 6.26 -15.90 12.30
CA GLU A 10 7.40 -16.39 13.05
C GLU A 10 7.98 -17.66 12.41
N ASN A 11 7.13 -18.62 12.07
CA ASN A 11 7.55 -19.85 11.39
C ASN A 11 8.28 -19.60 10.06
N ILE A 12 7.87 -18.59 9.28
CA ILE A 12 8.55 -18.19 8.03
C ILE A 12 9.96 -17.68 8.35
N PHE A 13 10.10 -16.76 9.31
CA PHE A 13 11.39 -16.18 9.65
C PHE A 13 12.34 -17.17 10.36
N GLU A 14 11.82 -18.19 11.03
CA GLU A 14 12.62 -19.26 11.63
C GLU A 14 13.17 -20.25 10.60
N ASN A 15 12.42 -20.54 9.55
CA ASN A 15 12.78 -21.55 8.56
C ASN A 15 13.46 -20.99 7.31
N GLU A 16 13.35 -19.68 7.08
CA GLU A 16 13.89 -19.03 5.89
C GLU A 16 14.88 -17.92 6.28
N LYS A 17 15.98 -17.83 5.53
CA LYS A 17 16.92 -16.72 5.68
C LYS A 17 16.40 -15.50 4.97
N ILE A 18 15.84 -14.55 5.72
CA ILE A 18 15.26 -13.31 5.17
C ILE A 18 16.17 -12.12 5.49
N ASP A 19 16.73 -11.50 4.48
CA ASP A 19 17.61 -10.32 4.63
C ASP A 19 16.86 -8.99 4.59
N SER A 20 15.68 -8.96 3.97
CA SER A 20 14.84 -7.75 3.86
C SER A 20 13.40 -8.10 3.48
N VAL A 21 12.48 -7.19 3.76
CA VAL A 21 11.05 -7.34 3.44
C VAL A 21 10.61 -6.23 2.50
N ILE A 22 9.85 -6.59 1.46
CA ILE A 22 9.08 -5.65 0.65
C ILE A 22 7.61 -5.84 1.04
N HIS A 23 7.06 -4.87 1.75
CA HIS A 23 5.73 -4.96 2.35
C HIS A 23 4.66 -4.36 1.45
N PHE A 24 4.00 -5.20 0.66
CA PHE A 24 2.84 -4.86 -0.15
C PHE A 24 1.50 -5.31 0.45
N ALA A 25 1.54 -6.19 1.46
CA ALA A 25 0.31 -6.73 2.04
C ALA A 25 -0.53 -5.62 2.68
N GLY A 26 -1.82 -5.60 2.35
CA GLY A 26 -2.75 -4.62 2.88
C GLY A 26 -4.00 -4.48 2.03
N LEU A 27 -5.10 -4.12 2.67
CA LEU A 27 -6.34 -3.72 2.00
C LEU A 27 -6.14 -2.35 1.36
N LYS A 28 -6.59 -2.16 0.10
CA LYS A 28 -6.24 -0.96 -0.69
C LYS A 28 -7.43 -0.22 -1.34
N ALA A 29 -8.65 -0.71 -1.20
CA ALA A 29 -9.80 -0.11 -1.84
C ALA A 29 -10.33 1.09 -1.03
N VAL A 30 -10.17 2.31 -1.56
CA VAL A 30 -10.54 3.56 -0.88
C VAL A 30 -12.01 3.58 -0.47
N GLY A 31 -12.93 3.27 -1.38
CA GLY A 31 -14.38 3.26 -1.10
C GLY A 31 -14.76 2.22 -0.04
N GLU A 32 -14.19 1.03 -0.10
CA GLU A 32 -14.42 -0.01 0.90
C GLU A 32 -13.90 0.40 2.28
N SER A 33 -12.78 1.12 2.36
CA SER A 33 -12.21 1.57 3.63
C SER A 33 -13.16 2.47 4.41
N VAL A 34 -13.98 3.26 3.72
CA VAL A 34 -14.99 4.12 4.34
C VAL A 34 -16.13 3.28 4.93
N ALA A 35 -16.52 2.22 4.24
CA ALA A 35 -17.59 1.33 4.70
C ALA A 35 -17.14 0.36 5.80
N LYS A 36 -15.85 -0.02 5.80
CA LYS A 36 -15.28 -1.05 6.67
C LYS A 36 -13.99 -0.60 7.38
N PRO A 37 -13.98 0.54 8.10
CA PRO A 37 -12.75 1.10 8.66
C PRO A 37 -12.05 0.16 9.65
N TRP A 38 -12.80 -0.60 10.45
CA TRP A 38 -12.22 -1.56 11.40
C TRP A 38 -11.35 -2.61 10.73
N GLU A 39 -11.82 -3.17 9.61
CA GLU A 39 -11.06 -4.17 8.84
C GLU A 39 -9.75 -3.57 8.32
N TYR A 40 -9.81 -2.32 7.80
CA TYR A 40 -8.64 -1.63 7.26
C TYR A 40 -7.61 -1.31 8.34
N TYR A 41 -8.03 -0.77 9.47
CA TYR A 41 -7.11 -0.47 10.57
C TYR A 41 -6.50 -1.75 11.14
N ASN A 42 -7.30 -2.77 11.39
CA ASN A 42 -6.79 -4.03 11.92
C ASN A 42 -5.84 -4.71 10.93
N ASN A 43 -6.26 -4.92 9.70
CA ASN A 43 -5.42 -5.62 8.72
C ASN A 43 -4.12 -4.85 8.44
N ASN A 44 -4.22 -3.55 8.13
CA ASN A 44 -3.05 -2.82 7.65
C ASN A 44 -2.11 -2.42 8.79
N ILE A 45 -2.63 -1.90 9.91
CA ILE A 45 -1.79 -1.41 11.00
C ILE A 45 -1.37 -2.56 11.92
N THR A 46 -2.32 -3.35 12.43
CA THR A 46 -1.99 -4.46 13.33
C THR A 46 -1.11 -5.49 12.63
N GLY A 47 -1.45 -5.84 11.37
CA GLY A 47 -0.63 -6.76 10.60
C GLY A 47 0.80 -6.24 10.35
N THR A 48 0.97 -4.93 10.10
CA THR A 48 2.31 -4.34 9.97
C THR A 48 3.07 -4.34 11.29
N LEU A 49 2.40 -4.09 12.42
CA LEU A 49 3.05 -4.16 13.73
C LEU A 49 3.54 -5.58 14.04
N ILE A 50 2.71 -6.60 13.78
CA ILE A 50 3.10 -8.00 13.94
C ILE A 50 4.32 -8.30 13.07
N LEU A 51 4.29 -7.93 11.80
CA LEU A 51 5.41 -8.13 10.88
C LEU A 51 6.70 -7.47 11.41
N CYS A 52 6.63 -6.21 11.87
CA CYS A 52 7.80 -5.50 12.41
C CYS A 52 8.36 -6.15 13.66
N GLU A 53 7.50 -6.64 14.57
CA GLU A 53 7.92 -7.35 15.78
C GLU A 53 8.63 -8.67 15.43
N VAL A 54 8.07 -9.46 14.52
CA VAL A 54 8.67 -10.71 14.05
C VAL A 54 10.01 -10.44 13.34
N MET A 55 10.06 -9.43 12.46
CA MET A 55 11.29 -8.98 11.81
C MET A 55 12.38 -8.61 12.82
N ALA A 56 12.03 -7.85 13.85
CA ALA A 56 12.95 -7.45 14.92
C ALA A 56 13.50 -8.66 15.67
N GLY A 57 12.62 -9.60 16.05
CA GLY A 57 12.99 -10.85 16.73
C GLY A 57 13.94 -11.72 15.91
N ALA A 58 13.77 -11.76 14.61
CA ALA A 58 14.62 -12.48 13.67
C ALA A 58 15.89 -11.72 13.24
N GLY A 59 16.08 -10.48 13.71
CA GLY A 59 17.21 -9.63 13.31
C GLY A 59 17.13 -9.05 11.89
N CYS A 60 16.01 -9.21 11.20
CA CYS A 60 15.74 -8.64 9.89
C CYS A 60 15.23 -7.20 10.04
N LYS A 61 16.08 -6.20 9.83
CA LYS A 61 15.77 -4.78 10.09
C LYS A 61 15.76 -3.92 8.82
N LYS A 62 15.41 -4.52 7.67
CA LYS A 62 15.31 -3.80 6.39
C LYS A 62 13.92 -3.98 5.80
N ILE A 63 13.22 -2.87 5.62
CA ILE A 63 11.86 -2.88 5.07
C ILE A 63 11.67 -1.81 4.01
N VAL A 64 11.05 -2.21 2.90
CA VAL A 64 10.49 -1.32 1.89
C VAL A 64 8.98 -1.36 2.03
N PHE A 65 8.36 -0.24 2.36
CA PHE A 65 6.91 -0.16 2.56
C PHE A 65 6.22 0.48 1.36
N SER A 66 5.22 -0.22 0.84
CA SER A 66 4.29 0.31 -0.15
C SER A 66 3.31 1.28 0.50
N SER A 67 3.70 2.54 0.59
CA SER A 67 2.81 3.64 0.94
C SER A 67 1.98 4.09 -0.27
N SER A 68 1.38 5.26 -0.21
CA SER A 68 0.50 5.77 -1.26
C SER A 68 0.56 7.29 -1.34
N ALA A 69 0.37 7.83 -2.54
CA ALA A 69 0.19 9.27 -2.74
C ALA A 69 -1.03 9.84 -2.00
N THR A 70 -1.98 9.00 -1.56
CA THR A 70 -3.13 9.42 -0.75
C THR A 70 -2.74 10.08 0.58
N VAL A 71 -1.50 9.89 1.05
CA VAL A 71 -0.97 10.54 2.26
C VAL A 71 -0.72 12.04 2.08
N TYR A 72 -0.66 12.54 0.84
CA TYR A 72 -0.52 13.98 0.58
C TYR A 72 -1.81 14.77 0.78
N GLY A 73 -2.95 14.10 0.83
CA GLY A 73 -4.26 14.75 0.99
C GLY A 73 -4.63 15.66 -0.18
N MET A 74 -5.47 16.67 0.10
CA MET A 74 -6.01 17.57 -0.92
C MET A 74 -5.50 19.01 -0.82
N HIS A 75 -4.66 19.33 0.16
CA HIS A 75 -4.26 20.71 0.41
C HIS A 75 -2.91 21.10 -0.20
N ASN A 76 -2.15 20.13 -0.67
CA ASN A 76 -0.87 20.35 -1.30
C ASN A 76 -1.02 20.74 -2.78
N GLN A 77 -0.18 21.66 -3.23
CA GLN A 77 -0.09 22.01 -4.64
C GLN A 77 0.81 21.02 -5.39
N VAL A 78 0.47 20.73 -6.64
CA VAL A 78 1.29 19.92 -7.53
C VAL A 78 2.47 20.74 -8.08
N PRO A 79 3.63 20.12 -8.38
CA PRO A 79 3.96 18.71 -8.17
C PRO A 79 4.22 18.38 -6.69
N PHE A 80 3.80 17.19 -6.25
CA PHE A 80 4.02 16.74 -4.88
C PHE A 80 5.49 16.43 -4.63
N ARG A 81 5.93 16.72 -3.39
CA ARG A 81 7.29 16.47 -2.90
C ARG A 81 7.22 15.76 -1.54
N GLU A 82 8.27 15.03 -1.21
CA GLU A 82 8.33 14.19 -0.02
C GLU A 82 8.30 14.98 1.30
N ASP A 83 8.75 16.25 1.27
CA ASP A 83 8.82 17.18 2.42
C ASP A 83 7.52 17.93 2.70
N MET A 84 6.48 17.74 1.89
CA MET A 84 5.20 18.42 2.05
C MET A 84 4.42 17.89 3.26
N PRO A 85 3.56 18.74 3.88
CA PRO A 85 2.67 18.31 4.96
C PRO A 85 1.79 17.15 4.53
N LEU A 86 1.60 16.17 5.41
CA LEU A 86 0.80 14.99 5.13
C LEU A 86 -0.56 15.11 5.78
N SER A 87 -1.59 14.68 5.05
CA SER A 87 -2.96 14.59 5.52
C SER A 87 -3.70 13.49 4.77
N THR A 88 -4.86 13.07 5.25
CA THR A 88 -5.61 12.00 4.61
C THR A 88 -7.10 12.33 4.57
N THR A 89 -7.80 11.77 3.58
CA THR A 89 -9.24 12.01 3.37
C THR A 89 -10.09 10.76 3.58
N ASN A 90 -9.46 9.62 3.84
CA ASN A 90 -10.15 8.33 3.97
C ASN A 90 -9.35 7.35 4.84
N PRO A 91 -10.00 6.31 5.41
CA PRO A 91 -9.34 5.35 6.30
C PRO A 91 -8.17 4.60 5.66
N TYR A 92 -8.25 4.25 4.37
CA TYR A 92 -7.12 3.62 3.67
C TYR A 92 -5.87 4.52 3.70
N GLY A 93 -6.02 5.79 3.28
CA GLY A 93 -4.91 6.76 3.33
C GLY A 93 -4.38 6.93 4.76
N THR A 94 -5.28 6.97 5.75
CA THR A 94 -4.90 7.08 7.16
C THR A 94 -4.08 5.87 7.61
N THR A 95 -4.42 4.65 7.19
CA THR A 95 -3.58 3.47 7.53
C THR A 95 -2.18 3.60 6.95
N LYS A 96 -2.05 4.09 5.71
CA LYS A 96 -0.73 4.29 5.08
C LYS A 96 0.09 5.34 5.81
N LEU A 97 -0.51 6.48 6.16
CA LEU A 97 0.16 7.55 6.91
C LEU A 97 0.60 7.09 8.31
N PHE A 98 -0.24 6.37 9.03
CA PHE A 98 0.10 5.84 10.35
C PHE A 98 1.24 4.82 10.28
N ILE A 99 1.27 3.97 9.27
CA ILE A 99 2.36 3.02 9.07
C ILE A 99 3.66 3.75 8.74
N GLU A 100 3.64 4.80 7.91
CA GLU A 100 4.83 5.65 7.70
C GLU A 100 5.37 6.21 9.00
N GLN A 101 4.49 6.71 9.87
CA GLN A 101 4.88 7.25 11.18
C GLN A 101 5.45 6.14 12.08
N ILE A 102 4.78 4.99 12.16
CA ILE A 102 5.22 3.83 12.96
C ILE A 102 6.63 3.39 12.52
N LEU A 103 6.85 3.20 11.23
CA LEU A 103 8.14 2.75 10.70
C LEU A 103 9.25 3.80 10.94
N THR A 104 8.90 5.08 10.84
CA THR A 104 9.81 6.18 11.15
C THR A 104 10.20 6.18 12.63
N ASP A 105 9.25 5.94 13.53
CA ASP A 105 9.51 5.91 14.97
C ASP A 105 10.30 4.67 15.39
N ILE A 106 10.03 3.50 14.76
CA ILE A 106 10.84 2.29 14.93
C ILE A 106 12.30 2.57 14.52
N GLN A 107 12.53 3.20 13.38
CA GLN A 107 13.88 3.53 12.89
C GLN A 107 14.59 4.54 13.80
N LYS A 108 13.88 5.53 14.35
CA LYS A 108 14.45 6.46 15.33
C LYS A 108 14.84 5.78 16.66
N ALA A 109 14.01 4.83 17.10
CA ALA A 109 14.26 4.08 18.32
C ALA A 109 15.43 3.09 18.18
N ASP A 110 15.58 2.51 17.00
CA ASP A 110 16.67 1.60 16.67
C ASP A 110 17.27 1.93 15.28
N PRO A 111 18.40 2.67 15.26
CA PRO A 111 19.07 3.11 14.02
C PRO A 111 19.59 1.98 13.14
N GLN A 112 19.55 0.72 13.57
CA GLN A 112 19.88 -0.43 12.71
C GLN A 112 18.78 -0.70 11.68
N TRP A 113 17.57 -0.19 11.89
CA TRP A 113 16.51 -0.29 10.89
C TRP A 113 16.80 0.57 9.67
N SER A 114 16.62 -0.03 8.50
CA SER A 114 16.63 0.64 7.20
C SER A 114 15.23 0.60 6.63
N VAL A 115 14.60 1.76 6.53
CA VAL A 115 13.21 1.90 6.09
C VAL A 115 13.17 2.73 4.82
N ALA A 116 12.51 2.20 3.78
CA ALA A 116 12.16 2.93 2.57
C ALA A 116 10.65 3.05 2.44
N LEU A 117 10.13 4.27 2.36
CA LEU A 117 8.71 4.58 2.22
C LEU A 117 8.43 5.00 0.78
N LEU A 118 7.68 4.19 0.03
CA LEU A 118 7.39 4.45 -1.38
C LEU A 118 5.95 4.92 -1.55
N ARG A 119 5.75 6.22 -1.81
CA ARG A 119 4.44 6.84 -2.00
C ARG A 119 4.01 6.71 -3.46
N TYR A 120 3.44 5.55 -3.81
CA TYR A 120 2.96 5.29 -5.16
C TYR A 120 1.75 6.15 -5.52
N PHE A 121 1.79 6.70 -6.71
CA PHE A 121 0.59 7.14 -7.43
C PHE A 121 -0.10 5.93 -8.04
N ASN A 122 -0.79 6.07 -9.16
CA ASN A 122 -1.38 4.96 -9.89
C ASN A 122 -0.39 4.51 -10.99
N PRO A 123 0.50 3.54 -10.72
CA PRO A 123 1.44 3.08 -11.73
C PRO A 123 0.68 2.41 -12.87
N ILE A 124 1.10 2.70 -14.09
CA ILE A 124 0.53 2.12 -15.30
C ILE A 124 1.61 1.41 -16.10
N GLY A 125 1.21 0.37 -16.81
CA GLY A 125 2.08 -0.38 -17.70
C GLY A 125 2.25 -1.84 -17.30
N ALA A 126 2.89 -2.57 -18.21
CA ALA A 126 3.21 -3.97 -18.04
C ALA A 126 4.65 -4.22 -18.49
N HIS A 127 5.22 -5.35 -18.11
CA HIS A 127 6.54 -5.72 -18.58
C HIS A 127 6.52 -5.94 -20.12
N LYS A 128 7.57 -5.49 -20.81
CA LYS A 128 7.67 -5.55 -22.27
C LYS A 128 7.52 -6.95 -22.88
N SER A 129 7.74 -8.01 -22.09
CA SER A 129 7.53 -9.39 -22.53
C SER A 129 6.07 -9.77 -22.68
N GLY A 130 5.12 -9.00 -22.11
CA GLY A 130 3.70 -9.34 -22.04
C GLY A 130 3.37 -10.48 -21.06
N LEU A 131 4.36 -11.00 -20.31
CA LEU A 131 4.17 -12.11 -19.37
C LEU A 131 3.86 -11.67 -17.94
N ILE A 132 4.09 -10.39 -17.64
CA ILE A 132 3.83 -9.78 -16.32
C ILE A 132 3.00 -8.52 -16.55
N GLY A 133 1.86 -8.45 -15.89
CA GLY A 133 0.93 -7.32 -15.99
C GLY A 133 -0.02 -7.33 -14.81
N GLU A 134 -1.10 -6.57 -14.91
CA GLU A 134 -2.15 -6.48 -13.90
C GLU A 134 -3.36 -7.32 -14.33
N ASP A 135 -3.78 -8.25 -13.49
CA ASP A 135 -4.99 -9.07 -13.67
C ASP A 135 -5.79 -9.08 -12.35
N PRO A 136 -6.54 -8.01 -12.06
CA PRO A 136 -7.27 -7.88 -10.80
C PRO A 136 -8.42 -8.87 -10.71
N ASN A 137 -8.64 -9.40 -9.50
CA ASN A 137 -9.82 -10.19 -9.19
C ASN A 137 -11.06 -9.29 -9.14
N GLY A 138 -12.03 -9.55 -10.03
CA GLY A 138 -13.27 -8.78 -10.12
C GLY A 138 -13.13 -7.49 -10.95
N ILE A 139 -14.00 -6.51 -10.66
CA ILE A 139 -14.01 -5.23 -11.37
C ILE A 139 -12.82 -4.38 -10.91
N PRO A 140 -11.95 -3.91 -11.84
CA PRO A 140 -10.80 -3.10 -11.49
C PRO A 140 -11.19 -1.76 -10.83
N ASN A 141 -10.44 -1.36 -9.81
CA ASN A 141 -10.57 -0.04 -9.19
C ASN A 141 -9.65 1.01 -9.84
N ASN A 142 -8.63 0.59 -10.57
CA ASN A 142 -7.70 1.47 -11.26
C ASN A 142 -8.16 1.70 -12.70
N LEU A 143 -7.92 2.91 -13.20
CA LEU A 143 -8.42 3.35 -14.52
C LEU A 143 -7.91 2.46 -15.66
N LEU A 144 -6.61 2.19 -15.72
CA LEU A 144 -6.03 1.52 -16.89
C LEU A 144 -6.48 0.07 -17.07
N PRO A 145 -6.48 -0.79 -16.03
CA PRO A 145 -7.06 -2.13 -16.14
C PRO A 145 -8.57 -2.11 -16.42
N TYR A 146 -9.30 -1.10 -15.95
CA TYR A 146 -10.71 -0.92 -16.31
C TYR A 146 -10.87 -0.63 -17.81
N ILE A 147 -10.11 0.33 -18.36
CA ILE A 147 -10.09 0.63 -19.80
C ILE A 147 -9.73 -0.63 -20.61
N ALA A 148 -8.74 -1.41 -20.18
CA ALA A 148 -8.34 -2.63 -20.85
C ALA A 148 -9.47 -3.66 -20.88
N GLN A 149 -10.25 -3.79 -19.81
CA GLN A 149 -11.43 -4.69 -19.77
C GLN A 149 -12.57 -4.18 -20.67
N VAL A 150 -12.78 -2.88 -20.79
CA VAL A 150 -13.73 -2.31 -21.76
C VAL A 150 -13.24 -2.56 -23.19
N ALA A 151 -11.97 -2.28 -23.48
CA ALA A 151 -11.39 -2.49 -24.81
C ALA A 151 -11.44 -3.94 -25.29
N THR A 152 -11.38 -4.90 -24.34
CA THR A 152 -11.49 -6.34 -24.64
C THR A 152 -12.91 -6.89 -24.57
N GLY A 153 -13.92 -6.05 -24.32
CA GLY A 153 -15.32 -6.42 -24.24
C GLY A 153 -15.71 -7.17 -22.95
N LYS A 154 -14.86 -7.20 -21.93
CA LYS A 154 -15.20 -7.78 -20.62
C LYS A 154 -16.14 -6.88 -19.82
N LEU A 155 -16.03 -5.56 -20.00
CA LEU A 155 -16.92 -4.54 -19.42
C LEU A 155 -17.59 -3.75 -20.55
N PRO A 156 -18.84 -3.27 -20.34
CA PRO A 156 -19.62 -2.65 -21.41
C PRO A 156 -19.13 -1.24 -21.75
N ASP A 157 -18.78 -0.44 -20.76
CA ASP A 157 -18.48 0.98 -20.92
C ASP A 157 -17.54 1.49 -19.82
N LEU A 158 -17.03 2.70 -20.02
CA LEU A 158 -16.26 3.46 -19.04
C LEU A 158 -17.10 4.65 -18.56
N ALA A 159 -17.42 4.67 -17.27
CA ALA A 159 -18.12 5.79 -16.68
C ALA A 159 -17.18 6.97 -16.40
N VAL A 160 -17.59 8.17 -16.82
CA VAL A 160 -16.93 9.44 -16.49
C VAL A 160 -17.75 10.14 -15.40
N TYR A 161 -17.13 10.42 -14.26
CA TYR A 161 -17.79 10.96 -13.06
C TYR A 161 -17.66 12.49 -12.93
N GLY A 162 -17.75 13.20 -14.02
CA GLY A 162 -17.67 14.66 -14.04
C GLY A 162 -16.54 15.17 -14.93
N ASP A 163 -16.61 16.47 -15.23
CA ASP A 163 -15.69 17.21 -16.10
C ASP A 163 -15.37 18.61 -15.54
N ASP A 164 -15.56 18.77 -14.23
CA ASP A 164 -15.50 20.04 -13.50
C ASP A 164 -14.16 20.31 -12.82
N TYR A 165 -13.14 19.46 -13.06
CA TYR A 165 -11.78 19.72 -12.62
C TYR A 165 -11.07 20.70 -13.56
N ASP A 166 -10.35 21.63 -12.96
CA ASP A 166 -9.50 22.59 -13.68
C ASP A 166 -8.19 21.90 -14.10
N THR A 167 -8.23 21.19 -15.26
CA THR A 167 -7.11 20.41 -15.83
C THR A 167 -6.79 20.88 -17.24
#